data_94d2187cac74ccd83c2888a579aa3c56
#
_entry.id   94d2187cac74ccd83c2888a579aa3c56
#
_cell.length_a   1.000
_cell.length_b   1.000
_cell.length_c   1.000
_cell.angle_alpha   90.00
_cell.angle_beta   90.00
_cell.angle_gamma   90.00
#
_symmetry.space_group_name_H-M   'P 1'
#
loop_
_entity.id
_entity.type
_entity.pdbx_description
1 polymer ?
#
loop_
_entity_poly.entity_id
_entity_poly.type
_entity_poly.pdbx_seq_one_letter_code
_entity_poly.pdbx_strand_id
1 'polypeptide(L)'
;VSGTYNNDEYAKFNAEITKVQKKLVDFQTKNTPAMQAAQQAKDTATINKLMQEFGKIQQEVGVASKAKYLTYAESHPKSFISVLILQGVLNDPSTDIKKAEAMFNNLEESLQNTKPGKAVKEALGKLKAGPAAAPAIGGAKWRADFSAPNPEGKEISLKESLGKVTIVDFWASWCGPCRKENPNMVAIYKEFHSKGLNIVGV
;
A
#
# COMPACT_ATOMS: atom_id res chain seq x y z
N VAL A 1 5.16 -30.96 -1.82
CA VAL A 1 6.56 -31.19 -2.26
C VAL A 1 7.42 -31.01 -1.02
N SER A 2 8.11 -32.05 -0.59
CA SER A 2 9.03 -32.09 0.56
C SER A 2 10.42 -32.55 0.08
N GLY A 3 11.44 -32.40 0.92
CA GLY A 3 12.76 -32.99 0.66
C GLY A 3 13.82 -32.03 0.12
N THR A 4 13.56 -30.71 0.08
CA THR A 4 14.59 -29.69 -0.07
C THR A 4 14.51 -28.68 1.08
N TYR A 5 15.67 -28.13 1.46
CA TYR A 5 15.73 -27.13 2.54
C TYR A 5 14.68 -26.01 2.38
N ASN A 6 14.56 -25.44 1.19
CA ASN A 6 13.63 -24.35 0.98
C ASN A 6 12.15 -24.78 1.08
N ASN A 7 11.80 -26.00 0.64
CA ASN A 7 10.43 -26.49 0.76
C ASN A 7 10.05 -26.79 2.21
N ASP A 8 10.97 -27.37 2.97
CA ASP A 8 10.73 -27.72 4.37
C ASP A 8 10.65 -26.44 5.23
N GLU A 9 11.50 -25.44 4.98
CA GLU A 9 11.43 -24.14 5.60
C GLU A 9 10.14 -23.40 5.22
N TYR A 10 9.71 -23.45 3.95
CA TYR A 10 8.44 -22.88 3.53
C TYR A 10 7.25 -23.50 4.27
N ALA A 11 7.23 -24.82 4.42
CA ALA A 11 6.15 -25.50 5.13
C ALA A 11 6.06 -25.06 6.59
N LYS A 12 7.19 -24.96 7.30
CA LYS A 12 7.27 -24.47 8.68
C LYS A 12 6.81 -23.03 8.79
N PHE A 13 7.35 -22.16 7.94
CA PHE A 13 7.01 -20.75 7.91
C PHE A 13 5.53 -20.52 7.61
N ASN A 14 5.00 -21.23 6.60
CA ASN A 14 3.58 -21.13 6.24
C ASN A 14 2.65 -21.59 7.36
N ALA A 15 3.03 -22.63 8.11
CA ALA A 15 2.27 -23.06 9.28
C ALA A 15 2.21 -21.97 10.37
N GLU A 16 3.30 -21.24 10.60
CA GLU A 16 3.32 -20.11 11.55
C GLU A 16 2.45 -18.94 11.09
N ILE A 17 2.50 -18.59 9.79
CA ILE A 17 1.63 -17.55 9.22
C ILE A 17 0.16 -17.96 9.29
N THR A 18 -0.17 -19.22 8.99
CA THR A 18 -1.54 -19.75 9.09
C THR A 18 -2.10 -19.61 10.50
N LYS A 19 -1.28 -19.84 11.55
CA LYS A 19 -1.72 -19.62 12.94
C LYS A 19 -2.09 -18.14 13.20
N VAL A 20 -1.32 -17.21 12.66
CA VAL A 20 -1.62 -15.78 12.80
C VAL A 20 -2.90 -15.42 12.05
N GLN A 21 -3.07 -15.95 10.84
CA GLN A 21 -4.25 -15.67 9.99
C GLN A 21 -5.52 -16.34 10.51
N LYS A 22 -5.40 -17.39 11.32
CA LYS A 22 -6.54 -18.15 11.87
C LYS A 22 -7.57 -17.23 12.54
N LYS A 23 -7.12 -16.18 13.25
CA LYS A 23 -8.00 -15.22 13.93
C LYS A 23 -8.97 -14.56 12.94
N LEU A 24 -8.50 -14.24 11.73
CA LEU A 24 -9.33 -13.63 10.69
C LEU A 24 -10.34 -14.64 10.12
N VAL A 25 -9.88 -15.86 9.84
CA VAL A 25 -10.72 -16.96 9.34
C VAL A 25 -11.80 -17.31 10.36
N ASP A 26 -11.45 -17.44 11.64
CA ASP A 26 -12.38 -17.74 12.72
C ASP A 26 -13.45 -16.65 12.84
N PHE A 27 -13.05 -15.37 12.75
CA PHE A 27 -13.99 -14.26 12.76
C PHE A 27 -14.97 -14.33 11.58
N GLN A 28 -14.46 -14.55 10.37
CA GLN A 28 -15.30 -14.68 9.18
C GLN A 28 -16.28 -15.84 9.31
N THR A 29 -15.79 -17.01 9.66
CA THR A 29 -16.61 -18.21 9.80
C THR A 29 -17.74 -18.00 10.83
N LYS A 30 -17.39 -17.42 11.99
CA LYS A 30 -18.36 -17.15 13.07
C LYS A 30 -19.43 -16.14 12.68
N ASN A 31 -19.06 -15.10 11.93
CA ASN A 31 -19.92 -13.95 11.69
C ASN A 31 -20.61 -13.97 10.30
N THR A 32 -20.27 -14.91 9.42
CA THR A 32 -20.91 -15.03 8.09
C THR A 32 -22.44 -15.14 8.18
N PRO A 33 -23.04 -15.98 9.06
CA PRO A 33 -24.50 -16.06 9.15
C PRO A 33 -25.13 -14.73 9.62
N ALA A 34 -24.53 -14.06 10.60
CA ALA A 34 -25.01 -12.78 11.10
C ALA A 34 -24.94 -11.68 10.03
N MET A 35 -23.85 -11.66 9.24
CA MET A 35 -23.68 -10.73 8.14
C MET A 35 -24.75 -10.95 7.06
N GLN A 36 -25.02 -12.21 6.69
CA GLN A 36 -26.05 -12.55 5.70
C GLN A 36 -27.45 -12.14 6.19
N ALA A 37 -27.79 -12.43 7.43
CA ALA A 37 -29.06 -12.03 8.03
C ALA A 37 -29.23 -10.51 8.06
N ALA A 38 -28.19 -9.76 8.47
CA ALA A 38 -28.20 -8.30 8.49
C ALA A 38 -28.36 -7.69 7.08
N GLN A 39 -27.73 -8.29 6.06
CA GLN A 39 -27.87 -7.86 4.66
C GLN A 39 -29.31 -8.07 4.16
N GLN A 40 -29.92 -9.22 4.45
CA GLN A 40 -31.32 -9.50 4.08
C GLN A 40 -32.30 -8.55 4.77
N ALA A 41 -32.06 -8.27 6.06
CA ALA A 41 -32.88 -7.36 6.85
C ALA A 41 -32.58 -5.87 6.58
N LYS A 42 -31.57 -5.55 5.73
CA LYS A 42 -31.03 -4.18 5.51
C LYS A 42 -30.62 -3.49 6.82
N ASP A 43 -30.18 -4.26 7.81
CA ASP A 43 -29.68 -3.77 9.10
C ASP A 43 -28.26 -3.20 8.93
N THR A 44 -28.20 -1.93 8.56
CA THR A 44 -26.94 -1.20 8.34
C THR A 44 -26.11 -1.05 9.63
N ALA A 45 -26.75 -1.01 10.80
CA ALA A 45 -26.04 -0.89 12.08
C ALA A 45 -25.20 -2.15 12.37
N THR A 46 -25.80 -3.32 12.25
CA THR A 46 -25.10 -4.60 12.41
C THR A 46 -24.02 -4.80 11.34
N ILE A 47 -24.32 -4.48 10.07
CA ILE A 47 -23.33 -4.55 8.99
C ILE A 47 -22.10 -3.68 9.32
N ASN A 48 -22.31 -2.42 9.67
CA ASN A 48 -21.22 -1.49 9.99
C ASN A 48 -20.40 -1.96 11.20
N LYS A 49 -21.04 -2.47 12.24
CA LYS A 49 -20.36 -3.03 13.42
C LYS A 49 -19.44 -4.19 13.03
N LEU A 50 -19.98 -5.18 12.30
CA LEU A 50 -19.19 -6.35 11.86
C LEU A 50 -18.03 -5.94 10.95
N MET A 51 -18.23 -4.97 10.04
CA MET A 51 -17.17 -4.46 9.18
C MET A 51 -16.07 -3.75 9.98
N GLN A 52 -16.41 -2.96 11.01
CA GLN A 52 -15.44 -2.32 11.88
C GLN A 52 -14.63 -3.33 12.68
N GLU A 53 -15.29 -4.35 13.25
CA GLU A 53 -14.61 -5.43 13.98
C GLU A 53 -13.68 -6.22 13.05
N PHE A 54 -14.14 -6.55 11.85
CA PHE A 54 -13.31 -7.20 10.83
C PHE A 54 -12.08 -6.37 10.48
N GLY A 55 -12.26 -5.06 10.25
CA GLY A 55 -11.16 -4.14 9.95
C GLY A 55 -10.10 -4.08 11.04
N LYS A 56 -10.51 -4.07 12.32
CA LYS A 56 -9.57 -4.14 13.47
C LYS A 56 -8.77 -5.44 13.47
N ILE A 57 -9.45 -6.58 13.30
CA ILE A 57 -8.80 -7.89 13.27
C ILE A 57 -7.85 -7.99 12.07
N GLN A 58 -8.25 -7.49 10.90
CA GLN A 58 -7.42 -7.46 9.71
C GLN A 58 -6.13 -6.64 9.94
N GLN A 59 -6.25 -5.49 10.59
CA GLN A 59 -5.08 -4.67 10.95
C GLN A 59 -4.16 -5.39 11.93
N GLU A 60 -4.71 -5.98 13.00
CA GLU A 60 -3.92 -6.76 13.98
C GLU A 60 -3.18 -7.93 13.32
N VAL A 61 -3.88 -8.70 12.48
CA VAL A 61 -3.31 -9.83 11.75
C VAL A 61 -2.25 -9.35 10.74
N GLY A 62 -2.48 -8.22 10.09
CA GLY A 62 -1.51 -7.61 9.18
C GLY A 62 -0.20 -7.23 9.89
N VAL A 63 -0.30 -6.54 11.02
CA VAL A 63 0.87 -6.17 11.85
C VAL A 63 1.60 -7.41 12.35
N ALA A 64 0.88 -8.39 12.89
CA ALA A 64 1.47 -9.62 13.40
C ALA A 64 2.14 -10.45 12.29
N SER A 65 1.53 -10.54 11.11
CA SER A 65 2.10 -11.22 9.95
C SER A 65 3.37 -10.52 9.47
N LYS A 66 3.35 -9.18 9.35
CA LYS A 66 4.52 -8.38 8.97
C LYS A 66 5.69 -8.60 9.94
N ALA A 67 5.42 -8.60 11.25
CA ALA A 67 6.44 -8.88 12.26
C ALA A 67 7.05 -10.28 12.08
N LYS A 68 6.23 -11.31 11.85
CA LYS A 68 6.69 -12.67 11.57
C LYS A 68 7.54 -12.76 10.31
N TYR A 69 7.13 -12.09 9.22
CA TYR A 69 7.90 -12.03 7.97
C TYR A 69 9.29 -11.43 8.21
N LEU A 70 9.36 -10.28 8.87
CA LEU A 70 10.62 -9.62 9.13
C LEU A 70 11.54 -10.45 10.05
N THR A 71 10.99 -11.01 11.14
CA THR A 71 11.76 -11.89 12.05
C THR A 71 12.30 -13.12 11.32
N TYR A 72 11.50 -13.71 10.42
CA TYR A 72 11.97 -14.84 9.62
C TYR A 72 13.13 -14.44 8.71
N ALA A 73 12.99 -13.34 7.96
CA ALA A 73 14.02 -12.89 7.06
C ALA A 73 15.34 -12.52 7.77
N GLU A 74 15.27 -11.97 8.99
CA GLU A 74 16.44 -11.67 9.82
C GLU A 74 17.18 -12.97 10.26
N SER A 75 16.41 -13.99 10.67
CA SER A 75 16.98 -15.20 11.27
C SER A 75 17.36 -16.28 10.24
N HIS A 76 16.95 -16.16 8.99
CA HIS A 76 17.17 -17.16 7.94
C HIS A 76 17.83 -16.59 6.69
N PRO A 77 19.07 -16.08 6.79
CA PRO A 77 19.77 -15.41 5.66
C PRO A 77 20.12 -16.36 4.51
N LYS A 78 20.04 -17.66 4.70
CA LYS A 78 20.27 -18.71 3.69
C LYS A 78 18.99 -19.20 3.03
N SER A 79 17.84 -18.70 3.47
CA SER A 79 16.55 -19.14 2.92
C SER A 79 16.14 -18.28 1.72
N PHE A 80 15.75 -18.93 0.63
CA PHE A 80 15.17 -18.23 -0.53
C PHE A 80 13.87 -17.49 -0.17
N ILE A 81 13.15 -17.96 0.85
CA ILE A 81 11.94 -17.31 1.37
C ILE A 81 12.27 -15.90 1.88
N SER A 82 13.43 -15.70 2.50
CA SER A 82 13.87 -14.39 3.00
C SER A 82 13.99 -13.36 1.87
N VAL A 83 14.44 -13.79 0.68
CA VAL A 83 14.46 -12.93 -0.52
C VAL A 83 13.06 -12.54 -0.94
N LEU A 84 12.12 -13.50 -0.97
CA LEU A 84 10.72 -13.25 -1.36
C LEU A 84 10.01 -12.35 -0.34
N ILE A 85 10.28 -12.56 0.94
CA ILE A 85 9.77 -11.68 2.01
C ILE A 85 10.25 -10.25 1.79
N LEU A 86 11.56 -10.04 1.58
CA LEU A 86 12.11 -8.71 1.33
C LEU A 86 11.50 -8.06 0.10
N GLN A 87 11.31 -8.81 -0.98
CA GLN A 87 10.62 -8.31 -2.18
C GLN A 87 9.18 -7.86 -1.85
N GLY A 88 8.44 -8.62 -1.02
CA GLY A 88 7.08 -8.29 -0.62
C GLY A 88 7.01 -7.06 0.29
N VAL A 89 7.87 -7.00 1.33
CA VAL A 89 7.82 -5.90 2.30
C VAL A 89 8.26 -4.56 1.75
N LEU A 90 9.09 -4.52 0.69
CA LEU A 90 9.50 -3.29 0.03
C LEU A 90 8.36 -2.59 -0.73
N ASN A 91 7.24 -3.28 -0.97
CA ASN A 91 6.04 -2.68 -1.54
C ASN A 91 5.18 -1.95 -0.48
N ASP A 92 5.49 -2.09 0.81
CA ASP A 92 4.78 -1.41 1.89
C ASP A 92 5.48 -0.08 2.21
N PRO A 93 4.81 1.07 2.04
CA PRO A 93 5.39 2.40 2.30
C PRO A 93 5.88 2.61 3.74
N SER A 94 5.35 1.82 4.70
CA SER A 94 5.75 1.88 6.11
C SER A 94 7.00 1.07 6.43
N THR A 95 7.65 0.48 5.43
CA THR A 95 8.85 -0.35 5.65
C THR A 95 10.06 0.53 5.96
N ASP A 96 10.78 0.18 7.03
CA ASP A 96 12.08 0.76 7.34
C ASP A 96 13.11 0.29 6.31
N ILE A 97 13.46 1.19 5.39
CA ILE A 97 14.38 0.90 4.28
C ILE A 97 15.79 0.54 4.78
N LYS A 98 16.27 1.18 5.86
CA LYS A 98 17.57 0.86 6.43
C LYS A 98 17.60 -0.54 6.99
N LYS A 99 16.55 -0.93 7.69
CA LYS A 99 16.40 -2.30 8.21
C LYS A 99 16.30 -3.32 7.08
N ALA A 100 15.49 -3.06 6.06
CA ALA A 100 15.36 -3.94 4.89
C ALA A 100 16.67 -4.10 4.13
N GLU A 101 17.47 -3.03 4.01
CA GLU A 101 18.81 -3.09 3.40
C GLU A 101 19.78 -3.92 4.23
N ALA A 102 19.81 -3.74 5.54
CA ALA A 102 20.65 -4.56 6.43
C ALA A 102 20.32 -6.05 6.30
N MET A 103 19.02 -6.40 6.26
CA MET A 103 18.57 -7.77 6.01
C MET A 103 19.05 -8.30 4.65
N PHE A 104 18.90 -7.50 3.59
CA PHE A 104 19.35 -7.87 2.25
C PHE A 104 20.85 -8.13 2.18
N ASN A 105 21.65 -7.25 2.79
CA ASN A 105 23.11 -7.38 2.83
C ASN A 105 23.57 -8.60 3.64
N ASN A 106 22.75 -9.06 4.58
CA ASN A 106 23.04 -10.27 5.37
C ASN A 106 22.66 -11.58 4.65
N LEU A 107 21.90 -11.49 3.53
CA LEU A 107 21.58 -12.69 2.74
C LEU A 107 22.84 -13.30 2.12
N GLU A 108 22.82 -14.62 1.98
CA GLU A 108 23.85 -15.34 1.24
C GLU A 108 24.00 -14.77 -0.19
N GLU A 109 25.24 -14.60 -0.65
CA GLU A 109 25.54 -13.95 -1.94
C GLU A 109 24.83 -14.64 -3.12
N SER A 110 24.74 -15.96 -3.08
CA SER A 110 24.01 -16.76 -4.07
C SER A 110 22.55 -16.31 -4.20
N LEU A 111 21.91 -15.96 -3.09
CA LEU A 111 20.52 -15.48 -3.03
C LEU A 111 20.39 -14.05 -3.55
N GLN A 112 21.33 -13.17 -3.21
CA GLN A 112 21.36 -11.79 -3.71
C GLN A 112 21.48 -11.75 -5.24
N ASN A 113 22.17 -12.72 -5.84
CA ASN A 113 22.38 -12.82 -7.28
C ASN A 113 21.23 -13.49 -8.05
N THR A 114 20.23 -14.03 -7.37
CA THR A 114 19.01 -14.55 -8.00
C THR A 114 18.21 -13.43 -8.68
N LYS A 115 17.28 -13.79 -9.58
CA LYS A 115 16.38 -12.80 -10.21
C LYS A 115 15.58 -11.99 -9.17
N PRO A 116 14.94 -12.59 -8.13
CA PRO A 116 14.30 -11.84 -7.07
C PRO A 116 15.28 -11.01 -6.23
N GLY A 117 16.48 -11.53 -5.93
CA GLY A 117 17.51 -10.79 -5.18
C GLY A 117 17.95 -9.53 -5.90
N LYS A 118 18.20 -9.58 -7.20
CA LYS A 118 18.50 -8.40 -8.03
C LYS A 118 17.34 -7.40 -8.04
N ALA A 119 16.08 -7.88 -8.10
CA ALA A 119 14.92 -7.02 -8.01
C ALA A 119 14.81 -6.30 -6.64
N VAL A 120 15.11 -6.99 -5.53
CA VAL A 120 15.18 -6.39 -4.19
C VAL A 120 16.27 -5.31 -4.14
N LYS A 121 17.46 -5.59 -4.67
CA LYS A 121 18.58 -4.62 -4.73
C LYS A 121 18.20 -3.35 -5.51
N GLU A 122 17.55 -3.52 -6.66
CA GLU A 122 17.07 -2.41 -7.47
C GLU A 122 15.99 -1.59 -6.74
N ALA A 123 15.01 -2.27 -6.12
CA ALA A 123 13.97 -1.61 -5.34
C ALA A 123 14.54 -0.81 -4.17
N LEU A 124 15.48 -1.37 -3.41
CA LEU A 124 16.20 -0.67 -2.35
C LEU A 124 16.93 0.57 -2.88
N GLY A 125 17.59 0.45 -4.03
CA GLY A 125 18.24 1.59 -4.69
C GLY A 125 17.27 2.72 -5.03
N LYS A 126 16.12 2.38 -5.60
CA LYS A 126 15.05 3.35 -5.93
C LYS A 126 14.46 4.01 -4.67
N LEU A 127 14.20 3.22 -3.63
CA LEU A 127 13.63 3.72 -2.36
C LEU A 127 14.61 4.60 -1.59
N LYS A 128 15.90 4.30 -1.64
CA LYS A 128 16.97 5.12 -1.04
C LYS A 128 17.20 6.44 -1.78
N ALA A 129 17.08 6.41 -3.12
CA ALA A 129 17.15 7.62 -3.91
C ALA A 129 15.99 8.58 -3.59
N GLY A 130 15.02 8.11 -2.80
CA GLY A 130 13.75 8.79 -2.58
C GLY A 130 12.86 8.63 -3.82
N PRO A 131 11.62 9.09 -3.78
CA PRO A 131 10.89 9.30 -5.02
C PRO A 131 11.82 10.15 -5.88
N ALA A 132 12.23 9.61 -7.04
CA ALA A 132 12.99 10.37 -8.02
C ALA A 132 12.32 11.73 -8.04
N ALA A 133 13.04 12.78 -7.61
CA ALA A 133 12.44 14.09 -7.37
C ALA A 133 11.51 14.31 -8.52
N ALA A 134 10.20 14.33 -8.24
CA ALA A 134 9.22 14.45 -9.29
C ALA A 134 9.74 15.61 -10.13
N PRO A 135 10.05 15.41 -11.41
CA PRO A 135 10.88 16.36 -12.16
C PRO A 135 10.33 17.72 -11.82
N ALA A 136 11.19 18.56 -11.20
CA ALA A 136 10.75 19.76 -10.52
C ALA A 136 9.78 20.45 -11.51
N ILE A 137 8.51 20.56 -11.12
CA ILE A 137 7.50 21.15 -11.97
C ILE A 137 7.94 22.62 -12.09
N GLY A 138 8.68 22.93 -13.12
CA GLY A 138 9.44 24.17 -13.28
C GLY A 138 10.76 24.01 -14.03
N GLY A 139 11.33 22.80 -14.11
CA GLY A 139 12.46 22.45 -14.96
C GLY A 139 12.01 22.04 -16.36
N ALA A 140 12.08 22.92 -17.29
CA ALA A 140 12.17 22.90 -18.77
C ALA A 140 11.54 21.77 -19.62
N LYS A 141 10.84 20.74 -19.10
CA LYS A 141 10.20 19.69 -19.93
C LYS A 141 8.94 19.07 -19.32
N TRP A 142 8.09 19.85 -18.67
CA TRP A 142 6.71 19.43 -18.45
C TRP A 142 6.01 19.35 -19.82
N ARG A 143 5.64 18.13 -20.25
CA ARG A 143 5.05 17.89 -21.57
C ARG A 143 3.53 17.69 -21.57
N ALA A 144 2.91 17.68 -20.42
CA ALA A 144 1.47 17.48 -20.31
C ALA A 144 0.82 18.73 -19.70
N ASP A 145 0.76 19.79 -20.49
CA ASP A 145 -0.17 20.88 -20.22
C ASP A 145 -1.48 20.57 -20.93
N PHE A 146 -2.58 20.76 -20.25
CA PHE A 146 -3.91 20.69 -20.84
C PHE A 146 -4.76 21.81 -20.27
N SER A 147 -5.74 22.21 -21.06
CA SER A 147 -6.74 23.19 -20.67
C SER A 147 -8.12 22.61 -20.86
N ALA A 148 -9.05 23.00 -20.01
CA ALA A 148 -10.45 22.64 -20.12
C ALA A 148 -11.33 23.77 -19.57
N PRO A 149 -12.56 23.92 -20.09
CA PRO A 149 -13.48 24.90 -19.55
C PRO A 149 -13.97 24.45 -18.15
N ASN A 150 -14.03 25.40 -17.22
CA ASN A 150 -14.70 25.20 -15.93
C ASN A 150 -16.23 25.20 -16.11
N PRO A 151 -17.04 24.93 -15.05
CA PRO A 151 -18.49 24.95 -15.14
C PRO A 151 -19.10 26.27 -15.65
N GLU A 152 -18.39 27.39 -15.50
CA GLU A 152 -18.79 28.69 -16.00
C GLU A 152 -18.33 28.94 -17.45
N GLY A 153 -17.70 27.93 -18.09
CA GLY A 153 -17.23 28.02 -19.46
C GLY A 153 -15.90 28.77 -19.66
N LYS A 154 -15.22 29.15 -18.57
CA LYS A 154 -13.89 29.77 -18.62
C LYS A 154 -12.81 28.72 -18.80
N GLU A 155 -11.93 28.90 -19.78
CA GLU A 155 -10.77 28.06 -20.00
C GLU A 155 -9.82 28.14 -18.80
N ILE A 156 -9.45 27.00 -18.24
CA ILE A 156 -8.45 26.84 -17.16
C ILE A 156 -7.33 25.93 -17.64
N SER A 157 -6.10 26.41 -17.56
CA SER A 157 -4.90 25.65 -17.86
C SER A 157 -4.36 24.99 -16.59
N LEU A 158 -3.91 23.73 -16.69
CA LEU A 158 -3.23 23.07 -15.58
C LEU A 158 -2.01 23.87 -15.13
N LYS A 159 -1.22 24.40 -16.07
CA LYS A 159 -0.02 25.19 -15.79
C LYS A 159 -0.31 26.42 -14.94
N GLU A 160 -1.41 27.11 -15.21
CA GLU A 160 -1.83 28.30 -14.44
C GLU A 160 -2.40 27.92 -13.06
N SER A 161 -2.83 26.68 -12.90
CA SER A 161 -3.39 26.14 -11.66
C SER A 161 -2.36 25.53 -10.73
N LEU A 162 -1.06 25.57 -11.07
CA LEU A 162 -0.01 24.94 -10.25
C LEU A 162 0.27 25.74 -8.98
N GLY A 163 0.31 25.03 -7.83
CA GLY A 163 0.85 25.53 -6.57
C GLY A 163 2.26 25.01 -6.32
N LYS A 164 2.78 25.16 -5.08
CA LYS A 164 4.04 24.50 -4.64
C LYS A 164 3.90 22.98 -4.72
N VAL A 165 2.72 22.47 -4.39
CA VAL A 165 2.27 21.10 -4.58
C VAL A 165 0.90 21.18 -5.24
N THR A 166 0.65 20.34 -6.25
CA THR A 166 -0.65 20.27 -6.91
C THR A 166 -1.11 18.82 -6.99
N ILE A 167 -2.32 18.56 -6.54
CA ILE A 167 -3.01 17.28 -6.73
C ILE A 167 -3.90 17.45 -7.96
N VAL A 168 -3.76 16.57 -8.95
CA VAL A 168 -4.70 16.46 -10.06
C VAL A 168 -5.58 15.26 -9.79
N ASP A 169 -6.87 15.50 -9.58
CA ASP A 169 -7.87 14.50 -9.26
C ASP A 169 -8.74 14.21 -10.48
N PHE A 170 -8.62 13.01 -11.03
CA PHE A 170 -9.48 12.54 -12.11
C PHE A 170 -10.71 11.85 -11.53
N TRP A 171 -11.84 12.51 -11.59
CA TRP A 171 -13.08 12.03 -10.99
C TRP A 171 -14.26 12.13 -11.93
N ALA A 172 -15.40 11.57 -11.55
CA ALA A 172 -16.63 11.73 -12.30
C ALA A 172 -17.84 11.82 -11.35
N SER A 173 -18.87 12.58 -11.73
CA SER A 173 -20.07 12.78 -10.95
C SER A 173 -20.83 11.46 -10.65
N TRP A 174 -20.70 10.47 -11.50
CA TRP A 174 -21.28 9.13 -11.36
C TRP A 174 -20.35 8.15 -10.61
N CYS A 175 -19.11 8.51 -10.33
CA CYS A 175 -18.15 7.68 -9.59
C CYS A 175 -18.47 7.72 -8.08
N GLY A 176 -19.11 6.68 -7.57
CA GLY A 176 -19.50 6.59 -6.17
C GLY A 176 -18.32 6.68 -5.18
N PRO A 177 -17.20 5.94 -5.36
CA PRO A 177 -16.01 6.07 -4.54
C PRO A 177 -15.42 7.48 -4.56
N CYS A 178 -15.30 8.13 -5.73
CA CYS A 178 -14.78 9.49 -5.87
C CYS A 178 -15.60 10.49 -5.06
N ARG A 179 -16.93 10.42 -5.14
CA ARG A 179 -17.84 11.28 -4.36
C ARG A 179 -17.71 11.11 -2.86
N LYS A 180 -17.36 9.91 -2.38
CA LYS A 180 -17.09 9.66 -0.96
C LYS A 180 -15.78 10.30 -0.51
N GLU A 181 -14.80 10.41 -1.42
CA GLU A 181 -13.50 11.00 -1.14
C GLU A 181 -13.50 12.53 -1.23
N ASN A 182 -14.41 13.13 -2.01
CA ASN A 182 -14.47 14.59 -2.19
C ASN A 182 -14.46 15.40 -0.87
N PRO A 183 -15.17 15.01 0.21
CA PRO A 183 -15.09 15.75 1.48
C PRO A 183 -13.69 15.79 2.07
N ASN A 184 -12.89 14.71 1.94
CA ASN A 184 -11.50 14.65 2.37
C ASN A 184 -10.63 15.58 1.53
N MET A 185 -10.82 15.60 0.20
CA MET A 185 -10.10 16.51 -0.70
C MET A 185 -10.38 17.97 -0.33
N VAL A 186 -11.64 18.31 -0.03
CA VAL A 186 -12.01 19.67 0.43
C VAL A 186 -11.36 20.01 1.77
N ALA A 187 -11.30 19.07 2.70
CA ALA A 187 -10.66 19.28 4.01
C ALA A 187 -9.15 19.53 3.84
N ILE A 188 -8.46 18.71 3.05
CA ILE A 188 -7.04 18.86 2.73
C ILE A 188 -6.78 20.21 2.05
N TYR A 189 -7.61 20.59 1.09
CA TYR A 189 -7.49 21.88 0.42
C TYR A 189 -7.58 23.04 1.41
N LYS A 190 -8.60 23.05 2.28
CA LYS A 190 -8.78 24.09 3.29
C LYS A 190 -7.59 24.21 4.23
N GLU A 191 -6.98 23.09 4.62
CA GLU A 191 -5.86 23.07 5.56
C GLU A 191 -4.54 23.52 4.92
N PHE A 192 -4.28 23.14 3.68
CA PHE A 192 -2.97 23.29 3.06
C PHE A 192 -2.90 24.31 1.92
N HIS A 193 -4.01 24.84 1.44
CA HIS A 193 -4.01 25.81 0.32
C HIS A 193 -3.16 27.05 0.64
N SER A 194 -3.31 27.62 1.84
CA SER A 194 -2.49 28.75 2.27
C SER A 194 -0.99 28.46 2.39
N LYS A 195 -0.63 27.15 2.49
CA LYS A 195 0.75 26.66 2.54
C LYS A 195 1.33 26.35 1.14
N GLY A 196 0.50 26.51 0.10
CA GLY A 196 0.90 26.35 -1.30
C GLY A 196 0.40 25.08 -1.98
N LEU A 197 -0.56 24.37 -1.37
CA LEU A 197 -1.25 23.25 -2.04
C LEU A 197 -2.31 23.80 -2.98
N ASN A 198 -2.39 23.24 -4.19
CA ASN A 198 -3.57 23.37 -5.04
C ASN A 198 -4.16 22.00 -5.40
N ILE A 199 -5.45 21.97 -5.72
CA ILE A 199 -6.16 20.76 -6.16
C ILE A 199 -6.94 21.11 -7.42
N VAL A 200 -6.72 20.33 -8.49
CA VAL A 200 -7.38 20.50 -9.78
C VAL A 200 -8.17 19.24 -10.06
N GLY A 201 -9.50 19.35 -10.06
CA GLY A 201 -10.41 18.29 -10.49
C GLY A 201 -10.57 18.28 -12.01
N VAL A 202 -10.49 17.10 -12.63
CA VAL A 202 -10.60 16.88 -14.08
C VAL A 202 -11.69 15.86 -14.37
#